data_883278426906ac3cec4b5dbb24d0abc1
#
_entry.id   883278426906ac3cec4b5dbb24d0abc1
#
_cell.length_a   1.000
_cell.length_b   1.000
_cell.length_c   1.000
_cell.angle_alpha   90.00
_cell.angle_beta   90.00
_cell.angle_gamma   90.00
#
_symmetry.space_group_name_H-M   'P 1'
#
loop_
_entity.id
_entity.type
_entity.pdbx_description
1 polymer ?
#
loop_
_entity_poly.entity_id
_entity_poly.type
_entity_poly.pdbx_seq_one_letter_code
_entity_poly.pdbx_strand_id
1 'polypeptide(L)'
;MATHKPINILEAFAAAPPPLDYVLPNMVAGTVGALVSPGGAGKSMLALLLAAQIAGGPVVLVGGVLPTGPVIYLPAEDPPTAIHHRLHALGAHLSAEERQAVADGLLIQPLIGSLPNIMAPEWFDGLKRAAEGRRLMVLDTLRRFHIEEENASGPM
;
A
#
# COMPACT_ATOMS: atom_id res chain seq x y z
N MET A 1 5.22 -18.80 -12.12
CA MET A 1 5.45 -17.58 -12.90
C MET A 1 4.17 -17.25 -13.65
N ALA A 2 3.60 -16.06 -13.47
CA ALA A 2 2.50 -15.62 -14.33
C ALA A 2 3.07 -15.43 -15.74
N THR A 3 2.64 -16.28 -16.68
CA THR A 3 3.03 -16.14 -18.08
C THR A 3 2.21 -15.01 -18.69
N HIS A 4 2.81 -13.83 -18.78
CA HIS A 4 2.22 -12.74 -19.56
C HIS A 4 2.18 -13.17 -21.03
N LYS A 5 0.97 -13.18 -21.60
CA LYS A 5 0.83 -13.42 -23.04
C LYS A 5 1.40 -12.22 -23.80
N PRO A 6 2.10 -12.43 -24.93
CA PRO A 6 2.50 -11.35 -25.80
C PRO A 6 1.28 -10.56 -26.29
N ILE A 7 1.43 -9.25 -26.44
CA ILE A 7 0.37 -8.40 -27.01
C ILE A 7 0.34 -8.63 -28.52
N ASN A 8 -0.86 -8.91 -29.06
CA ASN A 8 -1.07 -8.90 -30.49
C ASN A 8 -1.20 -7.45 -30.97
N ILE A 9 -0.18 -6.97 -31.67
CA ILE A 9 -0.08 -5.56 -32.08
C ILE A 9 -1.18 -5.17 -33.05
N LEU A 10 -1.54 -6.05 -34.01
CA LEU A 10 -2.60 -5.78 -34.97
C LEU A 10 -3.98 -5.67 -34.33
N GLU A 11 -4.28 -6.55 -33.37
CA GLU A 11 -5.50 -6.46 -32.57
C GLU A 11 -5.52 -5.19 -31.74
N ALA A 12 -4.39 -4.82 -31.12
CA ALA A 12 -4.28 -3.60 -30.32
C ALA A 12 -4.48 -2.32 -31.14
N PHE A 13 -4.09 -2.33 -32.42
CA PHE A 13 -4.38 -1.21 -33.33
C PHE A 13 -5.86 -1.13 -33.73
N ALA A 14 -6.55 -2.24 -33.79
CA ALA A 14 -7.94 -2.32 -34.24
C ALA A 14 -8.98 -2.15 -33.12
N ALA A 15 -8.64 -2.48 -31.90
CA ALA A 15 -9.56 -2.46 -30.77
C ALA A 15 -9.35 -1.21 -29.89
N ALA A 16 -10.44 -0.67 -29.35
CA ALA A 16 -10.34 0.37 -28.32
C ALA A 16 -9.66 -0.21 -27.06
N PRO A 17 -8.70 0.50 -26.45
CA PRO A 17 -8.05 0.01 -25.24
C PRO A 17 -9.05 -0.09 -24.08
N PRO A 18 -8.92 -1.10 -23.19
CA PRO A 18 -9.72 -1.15 -21.97
C PRO A 18 -9.37 0.05 -21.07
N PRO A 19 -10.32 0.52 -20.23
CA PRO A 19 -10.03 1.58 -19.28
C PRO A 19 -8.93 1.14 -18.31
N LEU A 20 -8.06 2.09 -17.92
CA LEU A 20 -7.04 1.85 -16.92
C LEU A 20 -7.68 1.79 -15.52
N ASP A 21 -7.31 0.78 -14.75
CA ASP A 21 -7.71 0.66 -13.36
C ASP A 21 -6.72 1.40 -12.45
N TYR A 22 -7.15 2.52 -11.86
CA TYR A 22 -6.31 3.34 -10.99
C TYR A 22 -6.59 3.02 -9.52
N VAL A 23 -5.54 2.71 -8.75
CA VAL A 23 -5.57 2.57 -7.28
C VAL A 23 -5.47 3.94 -6.62
N LEU A 24 -4.62 4.81 -7.14
CA LEU A 24 -4.47 6.22 -6.79
C LEU A 24 -4.36 7.03 -8.08
N PRO A 25 -4.52 8.35 -8.07
CA PRO A 25 -4.29 9.16 -9.27
C PRO A 25 -2.92 8.87 -9.86
N ASN A 26 -2.89 8.52 -11.15
CA ASN A 26 -1.70 8.12 -11.91
C ASN A 26 -0.98 6.84 -11.42
N MET A 27 -1.54 6.10 -10.47
CA MET A 27 -1.03 4.80 -10.04
C MET A 27 -1.98 3.69 -10.51
N VAL A 28 -1.60 3.01 -11.58
CA VAL A 28 -2.37 1.89 -12.16
C VAL A 28 -2.24 0.65 -11.29
N ALA A 29 -3.30 -0.14 -11.16
CA ALA A 29 -3.28 -1.42 -10.46
C ALA A 29 -2.16 -2.34 -10.99
N GLY A 30 -1.46 -3.02 -10.10
CA GLY A 30 -0.31 -3.86 -10.44
C GLY A 30 1.01 -3.09 -10.58
N THR A 31 1.05 -1.79 -10.30
CA THR A 31 2.28 -1.00 -10.26
C THR A 31 2.74 -0.72 -8.82
N VAL A 32 3.97 -0.21 -8.69
CA VAL A 32 4.57 0.18 -7.41
C VAL A 32 4.73 1.69 -7.37
N GLY A 33 4.34 2.31 -6.26
CA GLY A 33 4.57 3.72 -5.96
C GLY A 33 5.44 3.88 -4.72
N ALA A 34 6.14 5.01 -4.59
CA ALA A 34 6.90 5.37 -3.41
C ALA A 34 6.49 6.74 -2.88
N LEU A 35 6.19 6.81 -1.57
CA LEU A 35 5.96 8.06 -0.85
C LEU A 35 7.26 8.47 -0.16
N VAL A 36 7.93 9.49 -0.71
CA VAL A 36 9.25 9.92 -0.27
C VAL A 36 9.18 11.32 0.33
N SER A 37 9.71 11.48 1.54
CA SER A 37 9.90 12.78 2.20
C SER A 37 10.86 12.65 3.39
N PRO A 38 11.37 13.75 3.95
CA PRO A 38 12.18 13.73 5.18
C PRO A 38 11.45 13.05 6.35
N GLY A 39 12.19 12.65 7.39
CA GLY A 39 11.64 12.13 8.63
C GLY A 39 10.67 13.15 9.27
N GLY A 40 9.63 12.68 9.95
CA GLY A 40 8.66 13.54 10.66
C GLY A 40 7.65 14.28 9.77
N ALA A 41 7.70 14.17 8.45
CA ALA A 41 6.81 14.87 7.51
C ALA A 41 5.39 14.27 7.41
N GLY A 42 5.02 13.29 8.24
CA GLY A 42 3.68 12.73 8.27
C GLY A 42 3.40 11.61 7.26
N LYS A 43 4.42 11.02 6.63
CA LYS A 43 4.26 9.94 5.61
C LYS A 43 3.36 8.80 6.07
N SER A 44 3.61 8.27 7.27
CA SER A 44 2.84 7.13 7.81
C SER A 44 1.38 7.48 8.04
N MET A 45 1.08 8.72 8.48
CA MET A 45 -0.31 9.18 8.60
C MET A 45 -0.97 9.33 7.23
N LEU A 46 -0.26 9.92 6.26
CA LEU A 46 -0.75 10.04 4.88
C LEU A 46 -1.01 8.65 4.26
N ALA A 47 -0.07 7.71 4.43
CA ALA A 47 -0.21 6.35 3.94
C ALA A 47 -1.41 5.62 4.58
N LEU A 48 -1.64 5.80 5.88
CA LEU A 48 -2.80 5.26 6.59
C LEU A 48 -4.12 5.87 6.09
N LEU A 49 -4.16 7.19 5.83
CA LEU A 49 -5.34 7.86 5.27
C LEU A 49 -5.67 7.37 3.86
N LEU A 50 -4.65 7.21 2.99
CA LEU A 50 -4.82 6.64 1.65
C LEU A 50 -5.30 5.19 1.73
N ALA A 51 -4.74 4.40 2.63
CA ALA A 51 -5.15 3.02 2.86
C ALA A 51 -6.62 2.93 3.31
N ALA A 52 -7.04 3.79 4.24
CA ALA A 52 -8.43 3.87 4.71
C ALA A 52 -9.39 4.29 3.59
N GLN A 53 -9.03 5.28 2.77
CA GLN A 53 -9.85 5.72 1.63
C GLN A 53 -10.04 4.59 0.62
N ILE A 54 -8.97 3.86 0.25
CA ILE A 54 -9.06 2.75 -0.71
C ILE A 54 -9.84 1.57 -0.13
N ALA A 55 -9.78 1.37 1.18
CA ALA A 55 -10.55 0.35 1.89
C ALA A 55 -12.06 0.64 1.97
N GLY A 56 -12.52 1.79 1.51
CA GLY A 56 -13.94 2.16 1.52
C GLY A 56 -14.28 3.35 2.43
N GLY A 57 -13.28 4.00 3.02
CA GLY A 57 -13.45 5.24 3.76
C GLY A 57 -13.70 6.44 2.83
N PRO A 58 -13.94 7.64 3.42
CA PRO A 58 -14.23 8.84 2.66
C PRO A 58 -13.05 9.31 1.84
N VAL A 59 -13.33 10.05 0.76
CA VAL A 59 -12.31 10.70 -0.08
C VAL A 59 -11.79 11.94 0.65
N VAL A 60 -10.67 11.81 1.35
CA VAL A 60 -10.11 12.90 2.17
C VAL A 60 -8.86 13.53 1.57
N LEU A 61 -8.08 12.80 0.80
CA LEU A 61 -6.75 13.24 0.32
C LEU A 61 -6.64 13.28 -1.20
N VAL A 62 -7.39 12.47 -1.89
CA VAL A 62 -7.31 12.31 -3.34
C VAL A 62 -8.67 12.65 -3.92
N GLY A 63 -8.73 13.69 -4.75
CA GLY A 63 -9.97 14.11 -5.41
C GLY A 63 -10.48 13.06 -6.39
N GLY A 64 -11.79 12.83 -6.36
CA GLY A 64 -12.47 11.89 -7.24
C GLY A 64 -12.74 10.51 -6.62
N VAL A 65 -13.71 9.81 -7.19
CA VAL A 65 -14.11 8.45 -6.79
C VAL A 65 -13.19 7.46 -7.50
N LEU A 66 -12.37 6.77 -6.73
CA LEU A 66 -11.56 5.64 -7.20
C LEU A 66 -12.22 4.33 -6.78
N PRO A 67 -12.02 3.23 -7.53
CA PRO A 67 -12.48 1.92 -7.13
C PRO A 67 -11.87 1.52 -5.78
N THR A 68 -12.70 1.12 -4.83
CA THR A 68 -12.29 0.63 -3.51
C THR A 68 -11.99 -0.87 -3.54
N GLY A 69 -11.36 -1.38 -2.50
CA GLY A 69 -11.11 -2.81 -2.33
C GLY A 69 -10.23 -3.11 -1.11
N PRO A 70 -9.99 -4.40 -0.81
CA PRO A 70 -9.24 -4.80 0.37
C PRO A 70 -7.82 -4.27 0.36
N VAL A 71 -7.37 -3.75 1.50
CA VAL A 71 -6.05 -3.16 1.71
C VAL A 71 -5.32 -3.89 2.84
N ILE A 72 -4.01 -4.07 2.70
CA ILE A 72 -3.14 -4.46 3.81
C ILE A 72 -2.10 -3.37 4.06
N TYR A 73 -1.96 -2.96 5.32
CA TYR A 73 -1.00 -1.99 5.79
C TYR A 73 -0.05 -2.64 6.79
N LEU A 74 1.24 -2.63 6.47
CA LEU A 74 2.31 -3.32 7.20
C LEU A 74 3.28 -2.29 7.81
N PRO A 75 2.96 -1.70 8.98
CA PRO A 75 3.88 -0.81 9.69
C PRO A 75 4.99 -1.61 10.38
N ALA A 76 6.26 -1.29 10.08
CA ALA A 76 7.42 -1.98 10.64
C ALA A 76 8.21 -1.13 11.66
N GLU A 77 7.85 0.15 11.84
CA GLU A 77 8.47 1.05 12.81
C GLU A 77 7.56 1.39 13.99
N ASP A 78 6.26 1.52 13.74
CA ASP A 78 5.31 1.97 14.74
C ASP A 78 4.85 0.83 15.66
N PRO A 79 4.86 1.04 16.99
CA PRO A 79 4.26 0.08 17.92
C PRO A 79 2.72 0.09 17.78
N PRO A 80 2.04 -1.01 18.14
CA PRO A 80 0.57 -1.11 18.07
C PRO A 80 -0.17 0.03 18.75
N THR A 81 0.37 0.56 19.85
CA THR A 81 -0.20 1.69 20.58
C THR A 81 -0.21 2.99 19.75
N ALA A 82 0.87 3.28 19.01
CA ALA A 82 0.93 4.46 18.13
C ALA A 82 -0.06 4.34 16.98
N ILE A 83 -0.20 3.14 16.41
CA ILE A 83 -1.18 2.86 15.36
C ILE A 83 -2.60 3.05 15.91
N HIS A 84 -2.89 2.55 17.12
CA HIS A 84 -4.18 2.73 17.79
C HIS A 84 -4.51 4.23 17.96
N HIS A 85 -3.56 5.05 18.42
CA HIS A 85 -3.79 6.50 18.54
C HIS A 85 -4.15 7.15 17.20
N ARG A 86 -3.46 6.78 16.11
CA ARG A 86 -3.78 7.28 14.76
C ARG A 86 -5.17 6.85 14.29
N LEU A 87 -5.52 5.57 14.49
CA LEU A 87 -6.83 5.04 14.14
C LEU A 87 -7.95 5.71 14.97
N HIS A 88 -7.73 5.93 16.25
CA HIS A 88 -8.67 6.65 17.10
C HIS A 88 -8.90 8.08 16.61
N ALA A 89 -7.81 8.80 16.30
CA ALA A 89 -7.90 10.15 15.75
C ALA A 89 -8.60 10.18 14.39
N LEU A 90 -8.28 9.26 13.48
CA LEU A 90 -8.96 9.11 12.20
C LEU A 90 -10.45 8.83 12.41
N GLY A 91 -10.78 7.86 13.28
CA GLY A 91 -12.15 7.45 13.55
C GLY A 91 -13.04 8.56 14.11
N ALA A 92 -12.45 9.58 14.77
CA ALA A 92 -13.22 10.74 15.26
C ALA A 92 -13.85 11.58 14.12
N HIS A 93 -13.34 11.46 12.90
CA HIS A 93 -13.79 12.18 11.71
C HIS A 93 -14.65 11.33 10.76
N LEU A 94 -14.92 10.08 11.11
CA LEU A 94 -15.68 9.13 10.29
C LEU A 94 -17.08 8.91 10.85
N SER A 95 -18.07 8.75 9.98
CA SER A 95 -19.39 8.22 10.35
C SER A 95 -19.31 6.76 10.83
N ALA A 96 -20.39 6.22 11.37
CA ALA A 96 -20.44 4.82 11.77
C ALA A 96 -20.29 3.86 10.57
N GLU A 97 -20.92 4.20 9.45
CA GLU A 97 -20.86 3.44 8.20
C GLU A 97 -19.45 3.47 7.60
N GLU A 98 -18.79 4.64 7.59
CA GLU A 98 -17.41 4.78 7.11
C GLU A 98 -16.42 4.01 7.98
N ARG A 99 -16.58 4.03 9.31
CA ARG A 99 -15.76 3.22 10.23
C ARG A 99 -15.90 1.74 9.94
N GLN A 100 -17.14 1.28 9.71
CA GLN A 100 -17.40 -0.12 9.38
C GLN A 100 -16.75 -0.50 8.04
N ALA A 101 -16.92 0.32 7.00
CA ALA A 101 -16.33 0.09 5.69
C ALA A 101 -14.79 -0.01 5.76
N VAL A 102 -14.15 0.90 6.51
CA VAL A 102 -12.70 0.86 6.74
C VAL A 102 -12.31 -0.40 7.53
N ALA A 103 -13.07 -0.78 8.56
CA ALA A 103 -12.78 -1.97 9.36
C ALA A 103 -12.88 -3.26 8.56
N ASP A 104 -13.83 -3.34 7.63
CA ASP A 104 -14.03 -4.51 6.76
C ASP A 104 -12.98 -4.58 5.65
N GLY A 105 -12.51 -3.42 5.15
CA GLY A 105 -11.60 -3.32 4.00
C GLY A 105 -10.12 -3.22 4.34
N LEU A 106 -9.74 -2.75 5.54
CA LEU A 106 -8.36 -2.46 5.93
C LEU A 106 -7.84 -3.45 6.97
N LEU A 107 -6.89 -4.30 6.58
CA LEU A 107 -6.10 -5.11 7.50
C LEU A 107 -4.81 -4.37 7.87
N ILE A 108 -4.56 -4.16 9.15
CA ILE A 108 -3.30 -3.60 9.65
C ILE A 108 -2.55 -4.70 10.43
N GLN A 109 -1.34 -5.01 10.01
CA GLN A 109 -0.49 -6.00 10.66
C GLN A 109 0.86 -5.39 11.03
N PRO A 110 1.05 -4.98 12.29
CA PRO A 110 2.33 -4.45 12.77
C PRO A 110 3.45 -5.48 12.67
N LEU A 111 4.60 -5.06 12.16
CA LEU A 111 5.80 -5.91 11.99
C LEU A 111 6.98 -5.45 12.86
N ILE A 112 6.73 -4.62 13.86
CA ILE A 112 7.77 -4.17 14.79
C ILE A 112 8.43 -5.39 15.46
N GLY A 113 9.77 -5.44 15.46
CA GLY A 113 10.54 -6.55 16.01
C GLY A 113 10.67 -7.78 15.10
N SER A 114 9.99 -7.81 13.95
CA SER A 114 10.02 -8.97 13.04
C SER A 114 11.18 -8.96 12.05
N LEU A 115 11.93 -7.85 11.93
CA LEU A 115 13.05 -7.68 10.99
C LEU A 115 12.70 -8.16 9.56
N PRO A 116 11.64 -7.62 8.93
CA PRO A 116 11.26 -8.05 7.60
C PRO A 116 12.37 -7.76 6.59
N ASN A 117 12.61 -8.69 5.65
CA ASN A 117 13.58 -8.53 4.57
C ASN A 117 12.97 -8.97 3.25
N ILE A 118 12.59 -8.02 2.41
CA ILE A 118 11.97 -8.33 1.10
C ILE A 118 12.91 -9.06 0.13
N MET A 119 14.23 -9.06 0.40
CA MET A 119 15.21 -9.78 -0.40
C MET A 119 15.33 -11.25 0.02
N ALA A 120 14.81 -11.63 1.18
CA ALA A 120 14.77 -13.01 1.64
C ALA A 120 13.57 -13.75 1.02
N PRO A 121 13.76 -14.94 0.41
CA PRO A 121 12.68 -15.64 -0.30
C PRO A 121 11.43 -15.88 0.56
N GLU A 122 11.61 -16.25 1.81
CA GLU A 122 10.51 -16.51 2.75
C GLU A 122 9.67 -15.26 3.04
N TRP A 123 10.29 -14.09 3.18
CA TRP A 123 9.61 -12.81 3.34
C TRP A 123 8.91 -12.39 2.05
N PHE A 124 9.61 -12.50 0.92
CA PHE A 124 9.05 -12.18 -0.38
C PHE A 124 7.79 -13.01 -0.69
N ASP A 125 7.86 -14.32 -0.48
CA ASP A 125 6.72 -15.22 -0.68
C ASP A 125 5.59 -14.95 0.33
N GLY A 126 5.92 -14.59 1.57
CA GLY A 126 4.96 -14.16 2.58
C GLY A 126 4.20 -12.90 2.15
N LEU A 127 4.92 -11.88 1.73
CA LEU A 127 4.32 -10.62 1.23
C LEU A 127 3.49 -10.84 -0.03
N LYS A 128 3.97 -11.69 -0.95
CA LYS A 128 3.21 -12.04 -2.15
C LYS A 128 1.87 -12.68 -1.82
N ARG A 129 1.85 -13.66 -0.90
CA ARG A 129 0.60 -14.26 -0.41
C ARG A 129 -0.30 -13.24 0.28
N ALA A 130 0.28 -12.35 1.10
CA ALA A 130 -0.46 -11.31 1.77
C ALA A 130 -1.07 -10.29 0.81
N ALA A 131 -0.48 -10.09 -0.38
CA ALA A 131 -0.98 -9.21 -1.43
C ALA A 131 -2.12 -9.83 -2.27
N GLU A 132 -2.29 -11.16 -2.23
CA GLU A 132 -3.30 -11.84 -3.04
C GLU A 132 -4.71 -11.34 -2.70
N GLY A 133 -5.47 -10.94 -3.74
CA GLY A 133 -6.82 -10.39 -3.59
C GLY A 133 -6.88 -8.99 -2.95
N ARG A 134 -5.75 -8.35 -2.71
CA ARG A 134 -5.69 -6.99 -2.19
C ARG A 134 -5.58 -5.97 -3.32
N ARG A 135 -6.27 -4.84 -3.13
CA ARG A 135 -6.19 -3.71 -4.05
C ARG A 135 -4.93 -2.88 -3.82
N LEU A 136 -4.51 -2.78 -2.57
CA LEU A 136 -3.29 -2.07 -2.17
C LEU A 136 -2.57 -2.82 -1.04
N MET A 137 -1.24 -2.89 -1.12
CA MET A 137 -0.36 -3.21 -0.02
C MET A 137 0.52 -2.01 0.29
N VAL A 138 0.60 -1.63 1.56
CA VAL A 138 1.46 -0.55 2.05
C VAL A 138 2.55 -1.13 2.94
N LEU A 139 3.82 -0.84 2.61
CA LEU A 139 5.00 -1.17 3.44
C LEU A 139 5.52 0.13 4.07
N ASP A 140 5.39 0.29 5.38
CA ASP A 140 5.76 1.52 6.10
C ASP A 140 6.74 1.20 7.25
N THR A 141 8.02 1.54 7.15
CA THR A 141 8.69 2.20 6.04
C THR A 141 9.53 1.21 5.23
N LEU A 142 9.80 1.48 3.95
CA LEU A 142 10.61 0.60 3.09
C LEU A 142 11.99 0.29 3.71
N ARG A 143 12.62 1.24 4.40
CA ARG A 143 13.90 1.06 5.09
C ARG A 143 13.92 -0.13 6.05
N ARG A 144 12.78 -0.47 6.68
CA ARG A 144 12.66 -1.61 7.60
C ARG A 144 12.50 -2.95 6.88
N PHE A 145 12.19 -2.93 5.60
CA PHE A 145 12.06 -4.12 4.78
C PHE A 145 13.32 -4.47 3.99
N HIS A 146 14.43 -3.74 4.23
CA HIS A 146 15.70 -3.95 3.56
C HIS A 146 16.84 -3.93 4.59
N ILE A 147 17.69 -4.95 4.61
CA ILE A 147 18.75 -5.13 5.63
C ILE A 147 20.08 -4.51 5.19
N GLU A 148 20.28 -4.24 3.89
CA GLU A 148 21.53 -3.66 3.41
C GLU A 148 21.66 -2.19 3.80
N GLU A 149 22.88 -1.80 4.23
CA GLU A 149 23.20 -0.40 4.54
C GLU A 149 23.11 0.43 3.25
N GLU A 150 22.24 1.45 3.24
CA GLU A 150 22.10 2.42 2.13
C GLU A 150 23.42 3.17 1.80
N ASN A 151 24.44 3.06 2.64
CA ASN A 151 25.72 3.73 2.55
C ASN A 151 26.93 2.81 2.32
N ALA A 152 26.73 1.57 1.90
CA ALA A 152 27.83 0.77 1.39
C ALA A 152 28.30 1.34 0.04
N SER A 153 28.88 2.57 0.06
CA SER A 153 29.77 3.02 -1.01
C SER A 153 30.94 2.05 -1.01
N GLY A 154 30.94 1.12 -1.94
CA GLY A 154 32.08 0.26 -2.19
C GLY A 154 33.35 1.11 -2.36
N PRO A 155 34.52 0.56 -2.04
CA PRO A 155 35.78 1.30 -2.19
C PRO A 155 35.94 1.73 -3.65
N MET A 156 36.27 3.03 -3.82
CA MET A 156 36.72 3.56 -5.09
C MET A 156 38.03 2.88 -5.50
#